data_69f8f574fa9f43460b9b38834706597c
#
_entry.id   69f8f574fa9f43460b9b38834706597c
#
_cell.length_a   1.000
_cell.length_b   1.000
_cell.length_c   1.000
_cell.angle_alpha   90.00
_cell.angle_beta   90.00
_cell.angle_gamma   90.00
#
_symmetry.space_group_name_H-M   'P 1'
#
loop_
_entity.id
_entity.type
_entity.pdbx_description
1 polymer ?
#
loop_
_entity_poly.entity_id
_entity_poly.type
_entity_poly.pdbx_seq_one_letter_code
_entity_poly.pdbx_strand_id
1 'polypeptide(L)'
;MAKHDETRRAFLVRAAVGAGAAAGAGLVPDAYAQKNEPRKDADATTSAQPHSAGEWHGAFFNHDDAATIEAFAERLMPGAPDKPGARDAGVLNYIDLALAGAYAELQDFYRRGLAQLDAFCRKTYNEPFRQLGGARQDEVIAALEEGKATGFAWPTAQAFFNTVRTHTMEGLFADPLYGGNKDFAGWRLVGFPGAQTFFSPTDMQSRQAFTRAAITGLQAQAKDATRRP
;
A
#
# COMPACT_ATOMS: atom_id res chain seq x y z
N MET A 1 -11.04 -3.04 -25.51
CA MET A 1 -10.73 -1.91 -24.62
C MET A 1 -11.82 -1.62 -23.58
N ALA A 2 -13.11 -1.91 -23.77
CA ALA A 2 -14.18 -1.58 -22.83
C ALA A 2 -14.25 -2.45 -21.55
N LYS A 3 -13.90 -3.74 -21.62
CA LYS A 3 -14.01 -4.66 -20.45
C LYS A 3 -13.04 -4.38 -19.31
N HIS A 4 -11.89 -3.76 -19.59
CA HIS A 4 -10.88 -3.47 -18.55
C HIS A 4 -11.26 -2.27 -17.66
N ASP A 5 -12.08 -1.35 -18.19
CA ASP A 5 -12.51 -0.14 -17.47
C ASP A 5 -13.67 -0.44 -16.49
N GLU A 6 -14.52 -1.41 -16.82
CA GLU A 6 -15.60 -1.85 -15.93
C GLU A 6 -15.09 -2.57 -14.68
N THR A 7 -14.02 -3.35 -14.81
CA THR A 7 -13.40 -4.05 -13.66
C THR A 7 -12.74 -3.06 -12.69
N ARG A 8 -12.12 -2.00 -13.20
CA ARG A 8 -11.53 -0.92 -12.39
C ARG A 8 -12.57 -0.12 -11.63
N ARG A 9 -13.69 0.22 -12.29
CA ARG A 9 -14.82 0.91 -11.64
C ARG A 9 -15.47 0.04 -10.57
N ALA A 10 -15.64 -1.25 -10.82
CA ALA A 10 -16.19 -2.19 -9.86
C ALA A 10 -15.27 -2.35 -8.63
N PHE A 11 -13.94 -2.35 -8.83
CA PHE A 11 -12.97 -2.39 -7.73
C PHE A 11 -13.00 -1.12 -6.88
N LEU A 12 -13.00 0.05 -7.50
CA LEU A 12 -13.04 1.34 -6.77
C LEU A 12 -14.39 1.52 -6.04
N VAL A 13 -15.50 1.09 -6.63
CA VAL A 13 -16.81 1.11 -5.96
C VAL A 13 -16.84 0.15 -4.77
N ARG A 14 -16.26 -1.05 -4.89
CA ARG A 14 -16.16 -2.01 -3.78
C ARG A 14 -15.23 -1.51 -2.67
N ALA A 15 -14.13 -0.86 -3.01
CA ALA A 15 -13.22 -0.23 -2.05
C ALA A 15 -13.90 0.94 -1.30
N ALA A 16 -14.71 1.75 -2.00
CA ALA A 16 -15.45 2.86 -1.40
C ALA A 16 -16.60 2.37 -0.49
N VAL A 17 -17.30 1.28 -0.85
CA VAL A 17 -18.35 0.68 -0.03
C VAL A 17 -17.76 -0.03 1.20
N GLY A 18 -16.56 -0.62 1.08
CA GLY A 18 -15.85 -1.21 2.23
C GLY A 18 -15.40 -0.18 3.27
N ALA A 19 -15.07 1.03 2.86
CA ALA A 19 -14.66 2.11 3.78
C ALA A 19 -15.86 2.79 4.48
N GLY A 20 -17.06 2.73 3.91
CA GLY A 20 -18.27 3.34 4.47
C GLY A 20 -19.03 2.47 5.49
N ALA A 21 -18.78 1.17 5.54
CA ALA A 21 -19.48 0.25 6.42
C ALA A 21 -18.82 0.05 7.81
N ALA A 22 -17.66 0.67 8.07
CA ALA A 22 -16.96 0.59 9.35
C ALA A 22 -17.53 1.53 10.45
N ALA A 23 -18.62 2.23 10.20
CA ALA A 23 -19.31 3.05 11.20
C ALA A 23 -20.42 2.32 11.98
N GLY A 24 -20.45 0.98 11.94
CA GLY A 24 -21.43 0.16 12.64
C GLY A 24 -20.78 -1.02 13.36
N ALA A 25 -20.61 -0.87 14.65
CA ALA A 25 -20.48 -1.87 15.72
C ALA A 25 -19.97 -3.26 15.37
N GLY A 26 -18.74 -3.57 15.84
CA GLY A 26 -18.40 -4.91 16.32
C GLY A 26 -17.89 -5.87 15.27
N LEU A 27 -16.61 -6.05 15.31
CA LEU A 27 -15.74 -7.19 15.07
C LEU A 27 -14.41 -6.76 14.44
N VAL A 28 -13.69 -5.91 15.15
CA VAL A 28 -12.24 -5.87 14.99
C VAL A 28 -11.73 -7.01 15.88
N PRO A 29 -11.02 -8.02 15.35
CA PRO A 29 -10.38 -9.00 16.21
C PRO A 29 -9.46 -8.27 17.19
N ASP A 30 -9.52 -8.60 18.48
CA ASP A 30 -8.75 -8.03 19.60
C ASP A 30 -7.22 -8.03 19.43
N ALA A 31 -6.71 -8.49 18.32
CA ALA A 31 -5.29 -8.53 18.01
C ALA A 31 -4.64 -7.15 17.74
N TYR A 32 -5.43 -6.12 17.45
CA TYR A 32 -4.90 -4.77 17.23
C TYR A 32 -5.03 -3.83 18.44
N ALA A 33 -5.64 -4.29 19.52
CA ALA A 33 -5.86 -3.51 20.75
C ALA A 33 -4.83 -3.80 21.87
N GLN A 34 -3.65 -4.34 21.55
CA GLN A 34 -2.59 -4.46 22.56
C GLN A 34 -1.83 -3.14 22.68
N LYS A 35 -2.18 -2.43 23.75
CA LYS A 35 -1.42 -1.43 24.51
C LYS A 35 -0.05 -1.05 23.94
N ASN A 36 0.01 0.11 23.30
CA ASN A 36 1.24 0.88 23.20
C ASN A 36 1.65 1.37 24.62
N GLU A 37 2.31 0.53 25.38
CA GLU A 37 3.15 1.02 26.46
C GLU A 37 4.43 1.57 25.82
N PRO A 38 4.85 2.80 26.18
CA PRO A 38 6.10 3.34 25.64
C PRO A 38 7.25 2.45 26.15
N ARG A 39 7.92 1.75 25.24
CA ARG A 39 9.23 1.14 25.55
C ARG A 39 10.18 2.26 25.94
N LYS A 40 10.49 2.32 27.22
CA LYS A 40 11.69 3.00 27.70
C LYS A 40 12.88 2.16 27.23
N ASP A 41 13.88 2.86 26.68
CA ASP A 41 15.17 2.32 26.24
C ASP A 41 15.21 1.66 24.85
N ALA A 42 15.00 2.49 23.83
CA ALA A 42 15.67 2.30 22.56
C ALA A 42 16.48 3.56 22.29
N ASP A 43 17.80 3.40 22.30
CA ASP A 43 18.78 4.44 22.05
C ASP A 43 18.52 5.05 20.65
N ALA A 44 17.97 6.25 20.62
CA ALA A 44 17.52 6.94 19.41
C ALA A 44 18.68 7.64 18.73
N THR A 45 19.71 6.89 18.34
CA THR A 45 20.84 7.40 17.57
C THR A 45 21.14 6.56 16.32
N THR A 46 20.10 6.14 15.63
CA THR A 46 20.24 5.85 14.22
C THR A 46 19.53 6.96 13.47
N SER A 47 20.29 7.94 12.99
CA SER A 47 19.81 8.94 12.05
C SER A 47 19.32 8.19 10.81
N ALA A 48 18.01 7.93 10.74
CA ALA A 48 17.38 7.39 9.55
C ALA A 48 17.67 8.37 8.42
N GLN A 49 18.58 7.99 7.52
CA GLN A 49 18.80 8.71 6.27
C GLN A 49 17.44 8.76 5.58
N PRO A 50 17.00 9.91 5.05
CA PRO A 50 15.76 9.97 4.29
C PRO A 50 15.94 9.07 3.06
N HIS A 51 15.26 7.91 3.07
CA HIS A 51 15.22 7.04 1.91
C HIS A 51 14.56 7.80 0.76
N SER A 52 15.14 7.74 -0.43
CA SER A 52 14.51 8.35 -1.61
C SER A 52 13.19 7.63 -1.89
N ALA A 53 12.10 8.39 -1.94
CA ALA A 53 10.79 7.81 -2.21
C ALA A 53 10.81 7.03 -3.54
N GLY A 54 10.32 5.81 -3.50
CA GLY A 54 10.13 4.96 -4.66
C GLY A 54 11.31 4.10 -5.11
N GLU A 55 12.47 4.19 -4.49
CA GLU A 55 13.58 3.27 -4.74
C GLU A 55 13.62 2.16 -3.69
N TRP A 56 13.51 0.89 -4.15
CA TRP A 56 13.59 -0.26 -3.25
C TRP A 56 15.04 -0.64 -2.96
N HIS A 57 15.39 -0.81 -1.69
CA HIS A 57 16.75 -1.08 -1.24
C HIS A 57 16.91 -2.41 -0.48
N GLY A 58 15.84 -3.22 -0.36
CA GLY A 58 15.91 -4.53 0.30
C GLY A 58 16.10 -4.45 1.81
N ALA A 59 15.25 -3.67 2.48
CA ALA A 59 15.33 -3.52 3.94
C ALA A 59 14.80 -4.78 4.68
N PHE A 60 13.82 -5.47 4.09
CA PHE A 60 13.19 -6.68 4.64
C PHE A 60 13.09 -7.80 3.61
N PHE A 61 12.55 -7.52 2.40
CA PHE A 61 12.33 -8.55 1.39
C PHE A 61 13.63 -8.96 0.70
N ASN A 62 13.75 -10.26 0.39
CA ASN A 62 14.67 -10.73 -0.63
C ASN A 62 14.11 -10.40 -2.04
N HIS A 63 14.91 -10.61 -3.09
CA HIS A 63 14.53 -10.28 -4.48
C HIS A 63 13.27 -11.01 -4.96
N ASP A 64 13.07 -12.26 -4.58
CA ASP A 64 11.94 -13.07 -5.01
C ASP A 64 10.64 -12.60 -4.35
N ASP A 65 10.69 -12.34 -3.04
CA ASP A 65 9.57 -11.81 -2.28
C ASP A 65 9.20 -10.40 -2.76
N ALA A 66 10.21 -9.55 -2.98
CA ALA A 66 10.04 -8.20 -3.53
C ALA A 66 9.34 -8.22 -4.90
N ALA A 67 9.81 -9.06 -5.82
CA ALA A 67 9.19 -9.23 -7.13
C ALA A 67 7.74 -9.75 -7.04
N THR A 68 7.46 -10.62 -6.06
CA THR A 68 6.10 -11.12 -5.82
C THR A 68 5.19 -10.02 -5.30
N ILE A 69 5.63 -9.23 -4.31
CA ILE A 69 4.85 -8.12 -3.75
C ILE A 69 4.65 -7.01 -4.80
N GLU A 70 5.69 -6.68 -5.57
CA GLU A 70 5.57 -5.69 -6.66
C GLU A 70 4.53 -6.11 -7.69
N ALA A 71 4.59 -7.38 -8.15
CA ALA A 71 3.61 -7.90 -9.10
C ALA A 71 2.20 -7.91 -8.50
N PHE A 72 2.04 -8.29 -7.23
CA PHE A 72 0.76 -8.30 -6.54
C PHE A 72 0.17 -6.89 -6.42
N ALA A 73 0.95 -5.93 -5.94
CA ALA A 73 0.53 -4.54 -5.80
C ALA A 73 0.16 -3.91 -7.16
N GLU A 74 0.92 -4.21 -8.21
CA GLU A 74 0.65 -3.73 -9.57
C GLU A 74 -0.65 -4.34 -10.16
N ARG A 75 -1.03 -5.57 -9.76
CA ARG A 75 -2.35 -6.12 -10.16
C ARG A 75 -3.49 -5.44 -9.42
N LEU A 76 -3.30 -5.06 -8.15
CA LEU A 76 -4.30 -4.31 -7.38
C LEU A 76 -4.49 -2.89 -7.92
N MET A 77 -3.39 -2.20 -8.21
CA MET A 77 -3.37 -0.80 -8.68
C MET A 77 -2.49 -0.68 -9.94
N PRO A 78 -3.00 -1.15 -11.08
CA PRO A 78 -2.22 -1.17 -12.31
C PRO A 78 -2.05 0.23 -12.89
N GLY A 79 -0.83 0.52 -13.35
CA GLY A 79 -0.52 1.71 -14.12
C GLY A 79 -1.10 1.69 -15.54
N ALA A 80 -1.17 2.87 -16.15
CA ALA A 80 -1.51 3.11 -17.54
C ALA A 80 -0.65 4.28 -18.04
N PRO A 81 -0.53 4.50 -19.38
CA PRO A 81 0.35 5.52 -19.93
C PRO A 81 0.15 6.93 -19.35
N ASP A 82 -1.06 7.26 -18.91
CA ASP A 82 -1.46 8.56 -18.35
C ASP A 82 -1.80 8.51 -16.85
N LYS A 83 -1.65 7.35 -16.22
CA LYS A 83 -2.03 7.13 -14.81
C LYS A 83 -1.00 6.26 -14.11
N PRO A 84 -0.39 6.74 -13.02
CA PRO A 84 0.56 5.95 -12.26
C PRO A 84 -0.11 4.76 -11.60
N GLY A 85 0.59 3.62 -11.56
CA GLY A 85 0.24 2.43 -10.82
C GLY A 85 1.03 2.29 -9.51
N ALA A 86 0.90 1.13 -8.88
CA ALA A 86 1.61 0.83 -7.64
C ALA A 86 3.13 0.83 -7.82
N ARG A 87 3.61 0.35 -8.97
CA ARG A 87 5.05 0.36 -9.32
C ARG A 87 5.57 1.78 -9.46
N ASP A 88 4.87 2.62 -10.21
CA ASP A 88 5.27 4.02 -10.42
C ASP A 88 5.31 4.80 -9.11
N ALA A 89 4.40 4.50 -8.20
CA ALA A 89 4.32 5.12 -6.88
C ALA A 89 5.34 4.57 -5.87
N GLY A 90 6.10 3.53 -6.21
CA GLY A 90 7.08 2.93 -5.30
C GLY A 90 6.46 2.21 -4.10
N VAL A 91 5.29 1.58 -4.29
CA VAL A 91 4.57 0.88 -3.21
C VAL A 91 5.41 -0.22 -2.57
N LEU A 92 6.21 -0.97 -3.36
CA LEU A 92 7.12 -1.98 -2.85
C LEU A 92 8.07 -1.39 -1.79
N ASN A 93 8.67 -0.24 -2.07
CA ASN A 93 9.59 0.40 -1.14
C ASN A 93 8.90 0.81 0.18
N TYR A 94 7.66 1.33 0.09
CA TYR A 94 6.85 1.61 1.29
C TYR A 94 6.65 0.37 2.16
N ILE A 95 6.20 -0.74 1.56
CA ILE A 95 5.91 -1.98 2.30
C ILE A 95 7.18 -2.55 2.92
N ASP A 96 8.29 -2.55 2.18
CA ASP A 96 9.58 -3.06 2.62
C ASP A 96 10.12 -2.27 3.84
N LEU A 97 10.08 -0.95 3.78
CA LEU A 97 10.48 -0.07 4.88
C LEU A 97 9.54 -0.18 6.09
N ALA A 98 8.23 -0.27 5.86
CA ALA A 98 7.26 -0.43 6.94
C ALA A 98 7.49 -1.75 7.70
N LEU A 99 7.76 -2.85 6.99
CA LEU A 99 8.08 -4.15 7.59
C LEU A 99 9.45 -4.18 8.28
N ALA A 100 10.43 -3.39 7.81
CA ALA A 100 11.69 -3.23 8.51
C ALA A 100 11.58 -2.36 9.78
N GLY A 101 10.50 -1.58 9.92
CA GLY A 101 10.30 -0.61 11.00
C GLY A 101 8.96 -0.73 11.71
N ALA A 102 8.01 0.12 11.33
CA ALA A 102 6.74 0.30 12.04
C ALA A 102 5.85 -0.95 12.10
N TYR A 103 5.97 -1.86 11.14
CA TYR A 103 5.22 -3.11 11.03
C TYR A 103 6.10 -4.36 11.20
N ALA A 104 7.18 -4.24 11.98
CA ALA A 104 8.13 -5.36 12.18
C ALA A 104 7.44 -6.62 12.75
N GLU A 105 6.36 -6.48 13.50
CA GLU A 105 5.55 -7.58 14.02
C GLU A 105 4.83 -8.38 12.92
N LEU A 106 4.66 -7.81 11.72
CA LEU A 106 4.06 -8.50 10.57
C LEU A 106 5.06 -9.24 9.69
N GLN A 107 6.35 -9.25 10.03
CA GLN A 107 7.38 -9.91 9.24
C GLN A 107 7.11 -11.41 9.07
N ASP A 108 6.77 -12.13 10.16
CA ASP A 108 6.46 -13.57 10.10
C ASP A 108 5.16 -13.82 9.31
N PHE A 109 4.17 -12.95 9.45
CA PHE A 109 2.94 -12.97 8.66
C PHE A 109 3.24 -12.90 7.16
N TYR A 110 4.08 -11.97 6.72
CA TYR A 110 4.47 -11.83 5.32
C TYR A 110 5.27 -13.01 4.80
N ARG A 111 6.30 -13.47 5.55
CA ARG A 111 7.11 -14.64 5.14
C ARG A 111 6.25 -15.88 4.92
N ARG A 112 5.34 -16.16 5.84
CA ARG A 112 4.44 -17.33 5.74
C ARG A 112 3.41 -17.14 4.63
N GLY A 113 2.83 -15.95 4.51
CA GLY A 113 1.87 -15.62 3.45
C GLY A 113 2.47 -15.80 2.06
N LEU A 114 3.67 -15.27 1.83
CA LEU A 114 4.40 -15.40 0.57
C LEU A 114 4.77 -16.87 0.27
N ALA A 115 5.24 -17.61 1.25
CA ALA A 115 5.54 -19.04 1.07
C ALA A 115 4.30 -19.85 0.70
N GLN A 116 3.16 -19.57 1.33
CA GLN A 116 1.88 -20.24 1.03
C GLN A 116 1.34 -19.83 -0.35
N LEU A 117 1.47 -18.55 -0.73
CA LEU A 117 1.14 -18.06 -2.06
C LEU A 117 1.95 -18.79 -3.14
N ASP A 118 3.26 -18.89 -2.93
CA ASP A 118 4.16 -19.58 -3.87
C ASP A 118 3.83 -21.07 -3.99
N ALA A 119 3.55 -21.73 -2.88
CA ALA A 119 3.12 -23.14 -2.85
C ALA A 119 1.78 -23.33 -3.59
N PHE A 120 0.81 -22.45 -3.39
CA PHE A 120 -0.47 -22.47 -4.10
C PHE A 120 -0.29 -22.31 -5.61
N CYS A 121 0.50 -21.32 -6.03
CA CYS A 121 0.75 -21.03 -7.46
C CYS A 121 1.50 -22.18 -8.13
N ARG A 122 2.55 -22.73 -7.49
CA ARG A 122 3.29 -23.88 -8.03
C ARG A 122 2.42 -25.14 -8.14
N LYS A 123 1.53 -25.38 -7.18
CA LYS A 123 0.60 -26.49 -7.23
C LYS A 123 -0.43 -26.35 -8.36
N THR A 124 -0.90 -25.12 -8.62
CA THR A 124 -2.01 -24.86 -9.55
C THR A 124 -1.51 -24.63 -10.98
N TYR A 125 -0.38 -23.91 -11.14
CA TYR A 125 0.13 -23.45 -12.42
C TYR A 125 1.56 -23.91 -12.71
N ASN A 126 2.22 -24.63 -11.80
CA ASN A 126 3.62 -25.06 -11.89
C ASN A 126 4.64 -23.91 -11.94
N GLU A 127 4.25 -22.71 -11.58
CA GLU A 127 5.07 -21.50 -11.60
C GLU A 127 4.82 -20.65 -10.35
N PRO A 128 5.82 -19.88 -9.85
CA PRO A 128 5.60 -18.94 -8.76
C PRO A 128 4.76 -17.74 -9.23
N PHE A 129 4.08 -17.07 -8.29
CA PHE A 129 3.17 -15.95 -8.60
C PHE A 129 3.80 -14.89 -9.50
N ARG A 130 5.04 -14.49 -9.23
CA ARG A 130 5.78 -13.45 -9.98
C ARG A 130 6.02 -13.78 -11.45
N GLN A 131 5.99 -15.06 -11.82
CA GLN A 131 6.22 -15.56 -13.19
C GLN A 131 4.92 -15.80 -13.96
N LEU A 132 3.78 -15.79 -13.27
CA LEU A 132 2.48 -15.95 -13.91
C LEU A 132 2.15 -14.74 -14.80
N GLY A 133 1.53 -14.99 -15.92
CA GLY A 133 0.93 -13.93 -16.73
C GLY A 133 -0.21 -13.22 -15.99
N GLY A 134 -0.45 -11.94 -16.33
CA GLY A 134 -1.37 -11.06 -15.58
C GLY A 134 -2.77 -11.65 -15.34
N ALA A 135 -3.36 -12.36 -16.32
CA ALA A 135 -4.67 -13.01 -16.16
C ALA A 135 -4.66 -14.07 -15.03
N ARG A 136 -3.60 -14.90 -14.97
CA ARG A 136 -3.47 -15.90 -13.90
C ARG A 136 -3.17 -15.27 -12.55
N GLN A 137 -2.41 -14.16 -12.52
CA GLN A 137 -2.22 -13.39 -11.31
C GLN A 137 -3.56 -12.85 -10.78
N ASP A 138 -4.43 -12.36 -11.67
CA ASP A 138 -5.77 -11.90 -11.29
C ASP A 138 -6.65 -13.03 -10.74
N GLU A 139 -6.60 -14.22 -11.34
CA GLU A 139 -7.30 -15.42 -10.84
C GLU A 139 -6.81 -15.81 -9.44
N VAL A 140 -5.49 -15.79 -9.20
CA VAL A 140 -4.91 -16.07 -7.89
C VAL A 140 -5.36 -15.03 -6.86
N ILE A 141 -5.30 -13.75 -7.18
CA ILE A 141 -5.72 -12.66 -6.30
C ILE A 141 -7.21 -12.80 -5.94
N ALA A 142 -8.06 -13.11 -6.92
CA ALA A 142 -9.48 -13.36 -6.67
C ALA A 142 -9.70 -14.59 -5.77
N ALA A 143 -8.93 -15.67 -5.96
CA ALA A 143 -9.00 -16.85 -5.10
C ALA A 143 -8.56 -16.56 -3.66
N LEU A 144 -7.57 -15.67 -3.45
CA LEU A 144 -7.17 -15.21 -2.12
C LEU A 144 -8.28 -14.36 -1.47
N GLU A 145 -8.84 -13.39 -2.20
CA GLU A 145 -9.91 -12.50 -1.74
C GLU A 145 -11.15 -13.30 -1.30
N GLU A 146 -11.51 -14.29 -2.07
CA GLU A 146 -12.67 -15.16 -1.81
C GLU A 146 -12.39 -16.27 -0.78
N GLY A 147 -11.13 -16.42 -0.32
CA GLY A 147 -10.73 -17.50 0.59
C GLY A 147 -10.72 -18.89 -0.05
N LYS A 148 -10.69 -18.96 -1.38
CA LYS A 148 -10.67 -20.22 -2.15
C LYS A 148 -9.27 -20.75 -2.42
N ALA A 149 -8.22 -19.97 -2.18
CA ALA A 149 -6.84 -20.43 -2.29
C ALA A 149 -6.54 -21.46 -1.20
N THR A 150 -6.33 -22.71 -1.60
CA THR A 150 -6.08 -23.82 -0.68
C THR A 150 -4.64 -23.86 -0.20
N GLY A 151 -4.40 -24.42 1.00
CA GLY A 151 -3.06 -24.58 1.56
C GLY A 151 -2.62 -23.42 2.45
N PHE A 152 -3.44 -22.38 2.61
CA PHE A 152 -3.24 -21.33 3.57
C PHE A 152 -3.72 -21.75 4.95
N ALA A 153 -2.81 -21.79 5.92
CA ALA A 153 -3.12 -22.11 7.32
C ALA A 153 -3.11 -20.80 8.16
N TRP A 154 -1.96 -20.20 8.31
CA TRP A 154 -1.77 -18.89 8.92
C TRP A 154 -0.62 -18.16 8.22
N PRO A 155 -0.88 -16.94 7.76
CA PRO A 155 -2.19 -16.29 7.68
C PRO A 155 -3.16 -17.05 6.78
N THR A 156 -4.47 -16.81 6.97
CA THR A 156 -5.46 -17.28 5.99
C THR A 156 -5.29 -16.53 4.67
N ALA A 157 -5.75 -17.11 3.57
CA ALA A 157 -5.68 -16.49 2.24
C ALA A 157 -6.29 -15.07 2.23
N GLN A 158 -7.48 -14.93 2.80
CA GLN A 158 -8.17 -13.64 2.90
C GLN A 158 -7.43 -12.63 3.78
N ALA A 159 -6.87 -13.07 4.92
CA ALA A 159 -6.10 -12.19 5.79
C ALA A 159 -4.84 -11.68 5.07
N PHE A 160 -4.14 -12.56 4.35
CA PHE A 160 -2.98 -12.18 3.56
C PHE A 160 -3.35 -11.17 2.46
N PHE A 161 -4.39 -11.46 1.66
CA PHE A 161 -4.90 -10.54 0.64
C PHE A 161 -5.24 -9.17 1.23
N ASN A 162 -6.04 -9.13 2.29
CA ASN A 162 -6.47 -7.88 2.90
C ASN A 162 -5.31 -7.05 3.42
N THR A 163 -4.31 -7.69 4.04
CA THR A 163 -3.12 -6.99 4.55
C THR A 163 -2.28 -6.41 3.41
N VAL A 164 -1.98 -7.21 2.36
CA VAL A 164 -1.22 -6.72 1.21
C VAL A 164 -1.99 -5.60 0.50
N ARG A 165 -3.31 -5.71 0.35
CA ARG A 165 -4.15 -4.65 -0.22
C ARG A 165 -4.08 -3.37 0.61
N THR A 166 -4.23 -3.46 1.93
CA THR A 166 -4.15 -2.30 2.83
C THR A 166 -2.82 -1.60 2.69
N HIS A 167 -1.71 -2.33 2.77
CA HIS A 167 -0.38 -1.74 2.65
C HIS A 167 -0.10 -1.21 1.23
N THR A 168 -0.70 -1.81 0.20
CA THR A 168 -0.65 -1.26 -1.17
C THR A 168 -1.33 0.12 -1.24
N MET A 169 -2.50 0.27 -0.63
CA MET A 169 -3.21 1.55 -0.57
C MET A 169 -2.45 2.59 0.27
N GLU A 170 -1.89 2.16 1.39
CA GLU A 170 -1.04 3.04 2.21
C GLU A 170 0.17 3.52 1.41
N GLY A 171 0.92 2.61 0.77
CA GLY A 171 2.08 2.96 -0.04
C GLY A 171 1.77 3.88 -1.21
N LEU A 172 0.54 3.79 -1.77
CA LEU A 172 0.10 4.64 -2.87
C LEU A 172 -0.34 6.04 -2.40
N PHE A 173 -0.92 6.17 -1.20
CA PHE A 173 -1.57 7.40 -0.74
C PHE A 173 -0.97 8.03 0.52
N ALA A 174 -0.02 7.38 1.19
CA ALA A 174 0.71 7.98 2.31
C ALA A 174 1.57 9.16 1.84
N ASP A 175 2.08 9.93 2.80
CA ASP A 175 3.08 10.95 2.49
C ASP A 175 4.35 10.31 1.93
N PRO A 176 4.98 10.87 0.87
CA PRO A 176 6.23 10.34 0.32
C PRO A 176 7.36 10.16 1.32
N LEU A 177 7.30 10.83 2.47
CA LEU A 177 8.22 10.65 3.59
C LEU A 177 8.37 9.17 4.01
N TYR A 178 7.31 8.38 3.86
CA TYR A 178 7.28 6.97 4.25
C TYR A 178 7.77 6.01 3.15
N GLY A 179 8.30 6.54 2.05
CA GLY A 179 8.97 5.75 1.01
C GLY A 179 8.09 5.32 -0.17
N GLY A 180 6.78 5.52 -0.10
CA GLY A 180 5.82 5.32 -1.21
C GLY A 180 5.38 6.63 -1.84
N ASN A 181 4.28 6.60 -2.61
CA ASN A 181 3.65 7.77 -3.24
C ASN A 181 4.68 8.69 -3.94
N LYS A 182 5.64 8.06 -4.62
CA LYS A 182 6.72 8.75 -5.32
C LYS A 182 6.17 9.86 -6.21
N ASP A 183 6.78 11.04 -6.12
CA ASP A 183 6.36 12.23 -6.87
C ASP A 183 4.87 12.58 -6.68
N PHE A 184 4.30 12.23 -5.54
CA PHE A 184 2.88 12.41 -5.23
C PHE A 184 1.94 11.70 -6.24
N ALA A 185 2.37 10.57 -6.78
CA ALA A 185 1.66 9.84 -7.83
C ALA A 185 0.22 9.50 -7.43
N GLY A 186 0.02 8.92 -6.26
CA GLY A 186 -1.31 8.60 -5.74
C GLY A 186 -2.14 9.85 -5.44
N TRP A 187 -1.54 10.89 -4.86
CA TRP A 187 -2.24 12.14 -4.58
C TRP A 187 -2.71 12.84 -5.86
N ARG A 188 -1.87 12.86 -6.89
CA ARG A 188 -2.26 13.40 -8.20
C ARG A 188 -3.38 12.57 -8.85
N LEU A 189 -3.34 11.26 -8.69
CA LEU A 189 -4.38 10.36 -9.23
C LEU A 189 -5.77 10.67 -8.68
N VAL A 190 -5.87 11.03 -7.39
CA VAL A 190 -7.14 11.33 -6.71
C VAL A 190 -7.41 12.83 -6.58
N GLY A 191 -6.52 13.69 -7.05
CA GLY A 191 -6.65 15.14 -6.93
C GLY A 191 -6.45 15.65 -5.50
N PHE A 192 -5.73 14.92 -4.65
CA PHE A 192 -5.41 15.38 -3.30
C PHE A 192 -4.34 16.47 -3.36
N PRO A 193 -4.59 17.65 -2.77
CA PRO A 193 -3.73 18.82 -2.92
C PRO A 193 -2.47 18.78 -2.04
N GLY A 194 -2.24 17.70 -1.31
CA GLY A 194 -1.14 17.60 -0.36
C GLY A 194 -1.45 18.22 1.00
N ALA A 195 -0.42 18.37 1.82
CA ALA A 195 -0.56 18.96 3.14
C ALA A 195 -0.85 20.46 3.02
N GLN A 196 -2.04 20.86 3.44
CA GLN A 196 -2.50 22.24 3.44
C GLN A 196 -2.59 22.74 4.88
N THR A 197 -1.92 23.84 5.17
CA THR A 197 -1.99 24.47 6.50
C THR A 197 -3.19 25.41 6.64
N PHE A 198 -3.80 25.81 5.53
CA PHE A 198 -4.92 26.74 5.50
C PHE A 198 -5.82 26.52 4.29
N PHE A 199 -7.12 26.53 4.52
CA PHE A 199 -8.15 26.59 3.49
C PHE A 199 -8.89 27.94 3.59
N SER A 200 -8.96 28.68 2.48
CA SER A 200 -9.75 29.88 2.45
C SER A 200 -11.25 29.56 2.48
N PRO A 201 -12.12 30.51 2.88
CA PRO A 201 -13.57 30.31 2.78
C PRO A 201 -14.04 29.93 1.37
N THR A 202 -13.39 30.46 0.33
CA THR A 202 -13.68 30.13 -1.07
C THR A 202 -13.33 28.66 -1.38
N ASP A 203 -12.18 28.17 -0.89
CA ASP A 203 -11.79 26.76 -1.06
C ASP A 203 -12.79 25.84 -0.37
N MET A 204 -13.26 26.21 0.84
CA MET A 204 -14.20 25.42 1.62
C MET A 204 -15.61 25.37 1.01
N GLN A 205 -16.02 26.40 0.28
CA GLN A 205 -17.32 26.51 -0.39
C GLN A 205 -17.31 25.96 -1.82
N SER A 206 -16.12 25.70 -2.38
CA SER A 206 -15.98 25.20 -3.74
C SER A 206 -16.54 23.76 -3.85
N ARG A 207 -17.36 23.54 -4.88
CA ARG A 207 -17.81 22.20 -5.30
C ARG A 207 -16.92 21.60 -6.39
N GLN A 208 -15.90 22.30 -6.81
CA GLN A 208 -14.95 21.83 -7.82
C GLN A 208 -13.86 21.00 -7.13
N ALA A 209 -13.38 19.96 -7.82
CA ALA A 209 -12.20 19.25 -7.38
C ALA A 209 -11.02 20.23 -7.21
N PHE A 210 -10.27 20.07 -6.15
CA PHE A 210 -9.11 20.90 -5.88
C PHE A 210 -8.01 20.52 -6.87
N THR A 211 -7.77 21.38 -7.87
CA THR A 211 -6.86 21.09 -9.00
C THR A 211 -5.46 21.66 -8.82
N ARG A 212 -5.16 22.28 -7.68
CA ARG A 212 -3.80 22.74 -7.41
C ARG A 212 -2.88 21.52 -7.31
N ALA A 213 -1.68 21.61 -7.90
CA ALA A 213 -0.69 20.56 -7.78
C ALA A 213 -0.46 20.23 -6.30
N ALA A 214 -0.50 18.94 -5.96
CA ALA A 214 -0.09 18.44 -4.64
C ALA A 214 1.39 18.76 -4.48
N ILE A 215 1.74 19.72 -3.66
CA ILE A 215 3.04 20.34 -3.80
C ILE A 215 3.91 20.12 -2.56
N THR A 216 3.32 19.84 -1.40
CA THR A 216 4.09 19.77 -0.16
C THR A 216 3.69 18.57 0.67
N GLY A 217 4.57 17.57 0.71
CA GLY A 217 4.58 16.59 1.78
C GLY A 217 5.17 17.17 3.07
N LEU A 218 5.13 16.38 4.13
CA LEU A 218 5.62 16.77 5.46
C LEU A 218 7.09 17.22 5.47
N GLN A 219 7.93 16.62 4.62
CA GLN A 219 9.35 17.01 4.51
C GLN A 219 9.56 18.43 3.97
N ALA A 220 8.75 18.87 3.03
CA ALA A 220 8.86 20.22 2.48
C ALA A 220 8.46 21.26 3.52
N GLN A 221 7.45 20.96 4.34
CA GLN A 221 7.05 21.84 5.44
C GLN A 221 8.14 21.98 6.52
N ALA A 222 8.82 20.88 6.86
CA ALA A 222 9.93 20.92 7.81
C ALA A 222 11.11 21.79 7.30
N LYS A 223 11.43 21.70 6.02
CA LYS A 223 12.49 22.55 5.40
C LYS A 223 12.13 24.03 5.36
N ASP A 224 10.87 24.37 5.12
CA ASP A 224 10.42 25.75 5.14
C ASP A 224 10.35 26.32 6.56
N ALA A 225 10.01 25.51 7.55
CA ALA A 225 10.01 25.93 8.97
C ALA A 225 11.42 26.28 9.48
N THR A 226 12.45 25.61 8.98
CA THR A 226 13.87 25.88 9.34
C THR A 226 14.48 27.05 8.57
N ARG A 227 13.83 27.54 7.51
CA ARG A 227 14.27 28.68 6.70
C ARG A 227 13.65 30.04 7.09
N ARG A 228 12.72 30.08 8.03
CA ARG A 228 12.18 31.35 8.55
C ARG A 228 13.18 31.96 9.53
N PRO A 229 13.63 33.20 9.29
CA PRO A 229 14.55 33.93 10.17
C PRO A 229 13.91 34.23 11.52
#